data_70f0b7b6f04b1bd471e75c3b02d27f38
#
_entry.id   70f0b7b6f04b1bd471e75c3b02d27f38
#
_cell.length_a   1.000
_cell.length_b   1.000
_cell.length_c   1.000
_cell.angle_alpha   90.00
_cell.angle_beta   90.00
_cell.angle_gamma   90.00
#
_symmetry.space_group_name_H-M   'P 1'
#
loop_
_entity.id
_entity.type
_entity.pdbx_description
1 polymer ?
#
loop_
_entity_poly.entity_id
_entity_poly.type
_entity_poly.pdbx_seq_one_letter_code
_entity_poly.pdbx_strand_id
1 'polypeptide(L)'
;KDPDKELAFTLNTYSSAVKLKLFASAVWQHTAGWDVQYQRNTIAGYSFLLPAYRRFTTGAFWMTTYRPGPTLSFSGGLRYDYGKIDASAYTDPYLAIYLREQGHGDEFIRKYEWRSYPVRRHFGDYSGSLGLVWSPSGGHLLQVNVGHSFRLPGANELASNGVHHGTFRHEQGDAALASERGWQFDVSYTYENGPLSVSLSPFVSWFSNYIFLRPTGEWSILPHAGQIYRYTGAEALFAGGEAAVGIDFLRHFNYRVSGEYVYTYNCDEHIPLSFSPPASLRNTLTWRYKEFSIYGEVQRIAAQHRVARNEDPTPGAQLLNAGVSVNLRIGGIWAEVTLSARNLSGAKYFNHLSFYRKVEIPEPGRNFQILIKVPFKSLLK
;
A
#
# COMPACT_ATOMS: atom_id res chain seq x y z
N LYS A 1 8.74 31.93 -7.17
CA LYS A 1 8.27 30.61 -7.73
C LYS A 1 8.84 30.48 -9.15
N ASP A 2 9.10 29.26 -9.57
CA ASP A 2 9.54 28.93 -10.92
C ASP A 2 8.28 28.84 -11.83
N PRO A 3 8.09 29.78 -12.78
CA PRO A 3 6.90 29.79 -13.60
C PRO A 3 6.82 28.63 -14.59
N ASP A 4 7.94 27.94 -14.84
CA ASP A 4 8.01 26.82 -15.76
C ASP A 4 7.66 25.50 -15.07
N LYS A 5 7.45 25.49 -13.76
CA LYS A 5 7.12 24.32 -12.96
C LYS A 5 5.77 24.50 -12.27
N GLU A 6 4.87 23.60 -12.53
CA GLU A 6 3.57 23.59 -11.86
C GLU A 6 3.72 23.22 -10.38
N LEU A 7 4.30 22.07 -10.09
CA LEU A 7 4.52 21.55 -8.75
C LEU A 7 5.89 20.86 -8.69
N ALA A 8 6.76 21.31 -7.81
CA ALA A 8 8.08 20.72 -7.64
C ALA A 8 8.45 20.56 -6.16
N PHE A 9 8.96 19.39 -5.83
CA PHE A 9 9.47 19.04 -4.51
C PHE A 9 10.93 18.61 -4.62
N THR A 10 11.75 19.06 -3.68
CA THR A 10 13.10 18.52 -3.50
C THR A 10 13.21 17.96 -2.10
N LEU A 11 13.15 16.62 -2.00
CA LEU A 11 13.26 15.89 -0.74
C LEU A 11 14.67 15.31 -0.60
N ASN A 12 15.40 15.82 0.39
CA ASN A 12 16.66 15.24 0.82
C ASN A 12 16.43 14.38 2.06
N THR A 13 16.91 13.14 2.00
CA THR A 13 16.81 12.18 3.12
C THR A 13 18.21 11.69 3.49
N TYR A 14 18.54 11.82 4.76
CA TYR A 14 19.77 11.29 5.35
C TYR A 14 19.36 10.24 6.38
N SER A 15 19.93 9.05 6.30
CA SER A 15 19.61 7.96 7.22
C SER A 15 20.86 7.19 7.60
N SER A 16 20.87 6.73 8.84
CA SER A 16 21.89 5.81 9.35
C SER A 16 21.21 4.77 10.23
N ALA A 17 21.71 3.53 10.17
CA ALA A 17 21.21 2.44 10.99
C ALA A 17 22.37 1.54 11.45
N VAL A 18 22.30 1.13 12.71
CA VAL A 18 23.19 0.14 13.30
C VAL A 18 22.36 -1.05 13.77
N LYS A 19 22.80 -2.24 13.40
CA LYS A 19 22.19 -3.49 13.79
C LYS A 19 23.27 -4.43 14.31
N LEU A 20 23.14 -4.85 15.55
CA LEU A 20 24.08 -5.69 16.27
C LEU A 20 23.44 -7.06 16.56
N LYS A 21 24.11 -8.12 16.14
CA LYS A 21 23.80 -9.46 16.65
C LYS A 21 24.53 -9.62 17.97
N LEU A 22 23.80 -9.53 19.08
CA LEU A 22 24.38 -9.52 20.41
C LEU A 22 24.76 -10.91 20.89
N PHE A 23 23.94 -11.87 20.57
CA PHE A 23 24.14 -13.26 20.95
C PHE A 23 23.48 -14.16 19.91
N ALA A 24 24.15 -15.22 19.51
CA ALA A 24 23.64 -16.21 18.57
C ALA A 24 24.13 -17.60 18.97
N SER A 25 23.18 -18.51 19.19
CA SER A 25 23.42 -19.94 19.38
C SER A 25 22.51 -20.73 18.42
N ALA A 26 22.59 -22.04 18.45
CA ALA A 26 21.67 -22.88 17.69
C ALA A 26 20.19 -22.68 18.10
N VAL A 27 19.97 -22.27 19.35
CA VAL A 27 18.62 -22.14 19.96
C VAL A 27 18.18 -20.69 20.08
N TRP A 28 19.05 -19.77 20.46
CA TRP A 28 18.74 -18.37 20.73
C TRP A 28 19.48 -17.43 19.78
N GLN A 29 18.78 -16.41 19.31
CA GLN A 29 19.35 -15.30 18.55
C GLN A 29 18.78 -13.98 19.08
N HIS A 30 19.64 -13.06 19.48
CA HIS A 30 19.26 -11.72 19.92
C HIS A 30 19.88 -10.68 18.98
N THR A 31 19.09 -9.69 18.64
CA THR A 31 19.51 -8.58 17.79
C THR A 31 18.99 -7.29 18.40
N ALA A 32 19.86 -6.31 18.57
CA ALA A 32 19.49 -4.95 18.90
C ALA A 32 19.85 -4.01 17.75
N GLY A 33 19.13 -2.91 17.65
CA GLY A 33 19.46 -1.91 16.64
C GLY A 33 18.93 -0.54 17.00
N TRP A 34 19.50 0.43 16.31
CA TRP A 34 19.12 1.83 16.39
C TRP A 34 19.19 2.45 15.01
N ASP A 35 18.24 3.30 14.68
CA ASP A 35 18.23 4.04 13.42
C ASP A 35 17.88 5.50 13.64
N VAL A 36 18.32 6.32 12.71
CA VAL A 36 18.02 7.75 12.66
C VAL A 36 17.78 8.17 11.22
N GLN A 37 16.81 9.05 11.01
CA GLN A 37 16.54 9.64 9.71
C GLN A 37 16.22 11.12 9.87
N TYR A 38 16.80 11.92 8.99
CA TYR A 38 16.46 13.33 8.83
C TYR A 38 16.02 13.59 7.39
N GLN A 39 14.89 14.28 7.25
CA GLN A 39 14.34 14.69 5.96
C GLN A 39 14.16 16.20 5.92
N ARG A 40 14.48 16.77 4.76
CA ARG A 40 14.20 18.16 4.44
C ARG A 40 13.54 18.24 3.07
N ASN A 41 12.31 18.71 3.02
CA ASN A 41 11.59 19.00 1.79
C ASN A 41 11.56 20.51 1.54
N THR A 42 11.84 20.90 0.31
CA THR A 42 11.61 22.26 -0.20
C THR A 42 10.64 22.22 -1.36
N ILE A 43 9.91 23.28 -1.56
CA ILE A 43 8.89 23.39 -2.59
C ILE A 43 9.22 24.49 -3.58
N ALA A 44 8.87 24.29 -4.85
CA ALA A 44 8.94 25.26 -5.92
C ALA A 44 7.74 25.08 -6.86
N GLY A 45 7.59 25.96 -7.84
CA GLY A 45 6.47 25.94 -8.76
C GLY A 45 5.34 26.89 -8.34
N TYR A 46 4.36 27.07 -9.22
CA TYR A 46 3.26 28.02 -9.00
C TYR A 46 2.06 27.40 -8.28
N SER A 47 1.91 26.07 -8.29
CA SER A 47 0.88 25.36 -7.54
C SER A 47 1.36 24.97 -6.14
N PHE A 48 0.40 24.65 -5.27
CA PHE A 48 0.66 24.21 -3.90
C PHE A 48 -0.10 22.91 -3.61
N LEU A 49 0.59 21.96 -2.97
CA LEU A 49 -0.03 20.74 -2.43
C LEU A 49 0.32 20.58 -0.95
N LEU A 50 1.61 20.68 -0.61
CA LEU A 50 2.08 20.54 0.76
C LEU A 50 3.23 21.54 1.01
N PRO A 51 3.42 22.05 2.24
CA PRO A 51 4.46 23.04 2.54
C PRO A 51 5.85 22.40 2.58
N ALA A 52 6.88 23.26 2.61
CA ALA A 52 8.21 22.84 2.99
C ALA A 52 8.22 22.34 4.42
N TYR A 53 8.98 21.26 4.70
CA TYR A 53 9.04 20.68 6.04
C TYR A 53 10.42 20.09 6.35
N ARG A 54 10.67 19.89 7.64
CA ARG A 54 11.76 19.10 8.20
C ARG A 54 11.16 18.01 9.08
N ARG A 55 11.70 16.81 8.95
CA ARG A 55 11.29 15.67 9.77
C ARG A 55 12.52 14.97 10.32
N PHE A 56 12.52 14.70 11.60
CA PHE A 56 13.52 13.88 12.28
C PHE A 56 12.82 12.68 12.90
N THR A 57 13.37 11.50 12.70
CA THR A 57 12.90 10.27 13.36
C THR A 57 14.08 9.46 13.85
N THR A 58 13.90 8.81 14.99
CA THR A 58 14.87 7.86 15.53
C THR A 58 14.13 6.75 16.26
N GLY A 59 14.69 5.54 16.24
CA GLY A 59 14.09 4.40 16.90
C GLY A 59 15.12 3.37 17.34
N ALA A 60 14.88 2.74 18.48
CA ALA A 60 15.69 1.66 19.01
C ALA A 60 14.85 0.41 19.16
N PHE A 61 15.41 -0.76 18.87
CA PHE A 61 14.69 -2.01 18.92
C PHE A 61 15.54 -3.15 19.48
N TRP A 62 14.84 -4.14 20.03
CA TRP A 62 15.36 -5.44 20.44
C TRP A 62 14.50 -6.52 19.83
N MET A 63 15.14 -7.54 19.22
CA MET A 63 14.47 -8.71 18.67
C MET A 63 15.12 -9.97 19.20
N THR A 64 14.30 -10.98 19.46
CA THR A 64 14.76 -12.31 19.87
C THR A 64 14.07 -13.39 19.03
N THR A 65 14.80 -14.46 18.75
CA THR A 65 14.25 -15.68 18.15
C THR A 65 14.70 -16.86 19.00
N TYR A 66 13.76 -17.75 19.32
CA TYR A 66 13.98 -18.97 20.08
C TYR A 66 13.57 -20.18 19.22
N ARG A 67 14.49 -21.09 18.99
CA ARG A 67 14.29 -22.31 18.22
C ARG A 67 14.59 -23.54 19.08
N PRO A 68 13.60 -24.10 19.81
CA PRO A 68 13.81 -25.28 20.66
C PRO A 68 14.10 -26.56 19.86
N GLY A 69 13.78 -26.55 18.56
CA GLY A 69 13.99 -27.67 17.66
C GLY A 69 13.84 -27.25 16.19
N PRO A 70 13.97 -28.20 15.26
CA PRO A 70 13.94 -27.90 13.82
C PRO A 70 12.56 -27.49 13.29
N THR A 71 11.49 -27.87 13.99
CA THR A 71 10.11 -27.68 13.55
C THR A 71 9.40 -26.50 14.17
N LEU A 72 10.00 -25.86 15.19
CA LEU A 72 9.35 -24.84 15.99
C LEU A 72 10.26 -23.62 16.18
N SER A 73 9.72 -22.44 15.96
CA SER A 73 10.41 -21.17 16.17
C SER A 73 9.45 -20.14 16.77
N PHE A 74 9.90 -19.48 17.81
CA PHE A 74 9.24 -18.33 18.41
C PHE A 74 10.06 -17.09 18.14
N SER A 75 9.40 -15.97 17.88
CA SER A 75 10.05 -14.68 17.72
C SER A 75 9.33 -13.61 18.53
N GLY A 76 10.06 -12.63 19.00
CA GLY A 76 9.50 -11.48 19.69
C GLY A 76 10.36 -10.25 19.49
N GLY A 77 9.75 -9.08 19.49
CA GLY A 77 10.46 -7.83 19.34
C GLY A 77 9.71 -6.68 19.99
N LEU A 78 10.49 -5.71 20.46
CA LEU A 78 10.02 -4.42 20.96
C LEU A 78 10.82 -3.32 20.32
N ARG A 79 10.16 -2.22 20.01
CA ARG A 79 10.75 -1.03 19.43
C ARG A 79 10.09 0.21 20.04
N TYR A 80 10.88 1.25 20.28
CA TYR A 80 10.42 2.58 20.60
C TYR A 80 10.88 3.55 19.52
N ASP A 81 9.96 4.37 19.02
CA ASP A 81 10.23 5.39 18.02
C ASP A 81 9.89 6.78 18.56
N TYR A 82 10.73 7.74 18.21
CA TYR A 82 10.48 9.16 18.42
C TYR A 82 10.59 9.90 17.10
N GLY A 83 9.68 10.83 16.85
CA GLY A 83 9.71 11.67 15.67
C GLY A 83 9.28 13.10 15.93
N LYS A 84 9.89 14.02 15.21
CA LYS A 84 9.55 15.43 15.19
C LYS A 84 9.33 15.88 13.76
N ILE A 85 8.30 16.70 13.55
CA ILE A 85 8.01 17.32 12.26
C ILE A 85 7.76 18.82 12.46
N ASP A 86 8.40 19.62 11.61
CA ASP A 86 8.22 21.06 11.52
C ASP A 86 7.85 21.40 10.05
N ALA A 87 6.59 21.78 9.80
CA ALA A 87 6.11 22.25 8.50
C ALA A 87 5.92 23.76 8.52
N SER A 88 6.30 24.41 7.43
CA SER A 88 6.31 25.88 7.31
C SER A 88 4.92 26.41 6.98
N ALA A 89 4.63 27.62 7.42
CA ALA A 89 3.52 28.40 6.88
C ALA A 89 3.74 28.69 5.39
N TYR A 90 2.66 28.77 4.65
CA TYR A 90 2.69 29.15 3.24
C TYR A 90 1.42 29.91 2.84
N THR A 91 1.60 31.08 2.22
CA THR A 91 0.56 31.86 1.56
C THR A 91 0.78 31.85 0.06
N ASP A 92 -0.29 31.78 -0.72
CA ASP A 92 -0.24 31.70 -2.16
C ASP A 92 -0.70 33.04 -2.80
N PRO A 93 0.23 33.93 -3.14
CA PRO A 93 -0.12 35.23 -3.73
C PRO A 93 -0.73 35.09 -5.14
N TYR A 94 -0.40 34.05 -5.88
CA TYR A 94 -0.99 33.82 -7.21
C TYR A 94 -2.45 33.42 -7.11
N LEU A 95 -2.80 32.56 -6.13
CA LEU A 95 -4.19 32.24 -5.86
C LEU A 95 -4.97 33.47 -5.41
N ALA A 96 -4.38 34.36 -4.60
CA ALA A 96 -5.01 35.59 -4.18
C ALA A 96 -5.33 36.53 -5.37
N ILE A 97 -4.40 36.64 -6.33
CA ILE A 97 -4.61 37.41 -7.57
C ILE A 97 -5.75 36.78 -8.38
N TYR A 98 -5.68 35.44 -8.63
CA TYR A 98 -6.68 34.71 -9.38
C TYR A 98 -8.09 34.90 -8.79
N LEU A 99 -8.26 34.71 -7.48
CA LEU A 99 -9.56 34.86 -6.82
C LEU A 99 -10.09 36.31 -6.90
N ARG A 100 -9.21 37.31 -6.86
CA ARG A 100 -9.60 38.70 -7.06
C ARG A 100 -10.10 38.97 -8.47
N GLU A 101 -9.45 38.42 -9.49
CA GLU A 101 -9.87 38.49 -10.88
C GLU A 101 -11.22 37.79 -11.11
N GLN A 102 -11.53 36.73 -10.31
CA GLN A 102 -12.84 36.10 -10.32
C GLN A 102 -13.92 36.85 -9.54
N GLY A 103 -13.59 38.01 -8.98
CA GLY A 103 -14.56 38.89 -8.28
C GLY A 103 -14.84 38.51 -6.82
N HIS A 104 -14.02 37.67 -6.21
CA HIS A 104 -14.17 37.33 -4.78
C HIS A 104 -13.71 38.48 -3.88
N GLY A 105 -14.42 38.66 -2.74
CA GLY A 105 -14.10 39.70 -1.76
C GLY A 105 -12.87 39.34 -0.90
N ASP A 106 -12.27 40.38 -0.28
CA ASP A 106 -11.01 40.25 0.48
C ASP A 106 -11.07 39.26 1.63
N GLU A 107 -12.20 39.04 2.30
CA GLU A 107 -12.36 38.06 3.37
C GLU A 107 -12.24 36.63 2.83
N PHE A 108 -12.89 36.38 1.69
CA PHE A 108 -12.81 35.10 1.00
C PHE A 108 -11.39 34.85 0.51
N ILE A 109 -10.73 35.83 -0.09
CA ILE A 109 -9.35 35.74 -0.58
C ILE A 109 -8.42 35.39 0.58
N ARG A 110 -8.49 36.09 1.71
CA ARG A 110 -7.65 35.83 2.89
C ARG A 110 -7.83 34.40 3.42
N LYS A 111 -9.03 33.84 3.36
CA LYS A 111 -9.31 32.47 3.80
C LYS A 111 -8.58 31.44 2.94
N TYR A 112 -8.48 31.66 1.64
CA TYR A 112 -7.96 30.68 0.68
C TYR A 112 -6.49 30.90 0.28
N GLU A 113 -5.96 32.12 0.39
CA GLU A 113 -4.54 32.36 0.15
C GLU A 113 -3.63 31.70 1.17
N TRP A 114 -4.11 31.48 2.41
CA TRP A 114 -3.41 30.71 3.43
C TRP A 114 -3.54 29.22 3.10
N ARG A 115 -2.45 28.67 2.53
CA ARG A 115 -2.41 27.26 2.12
C ARG A 115 -1.89 26.34 3.22
N SER A 116 -1.07 26.82 4.14
CA SER A 116 -0.59 26.07 5.29
C SER A 116 -0.28 27.00 6.45
N TYR A 117 -0.71 26.60 7.64
CA TYR A 117 -0.26 27.18 8.90
C TYR A 117 0.99 26.42 9.39
N PRO A 118 1.84 27.04 10.25
CA PRO A 118 3.00 26.37 10.78
C PRO A 118 2.57 25.19 11.65
N VAL A 119 3.11 24.01 11.40
CA VAL A 119 2.86 22.79 12.17
C VAL A 119 4.15 22.37 12.84
N ARG A 120 4.14 22.28 14.18
CA ARG A 120 5.25 21.73 14.97
C ARG A 120 4.70 20.63 15.88
N ARG A 121 5.06 19.41 15.59
CA ARG A 121 4.59 18.23 16.33
C ARG A 121 5.74 17.30 16.64
N HIS A 122 5.60 16.62 17.74
CA HIS A 122 6.45 15.50 18.13
C HIS A 122 5.57 14.33 18.54
N PHE A 123 6.08 13.15 18.33
CA PHE A 123 5.38 11.89 18.58
C PHE A 123 6.38 10.89 19.15
N GLY A 124 5.91 10.00 19.99
CA GLY A 124 6.71 8.90 20.48
C GLY A 124 5.80 7.79 20.94
N ASP A 125 6.16 6.56 20.58
CA ASP A 125 5.41 5.39 21.01
C ASP A 125 6.22 4.11 20.79
N TYR A 126 5.68 3.01 21.29
CA TYR A 126 6.27 1.68 21.15
C TYR A 126 5.50 0.87 20.09
N SER A 127 6.21 -0.06 19.48
CA SER A 127 5.67 -1.17 18.71
C SER A 127 6.28 -2.47 19.16
N GLY A 128 5.59 -3.58 18.93
CA GLY A 128 6.10 -4.88 19.32
C GLY A 128 5.33 -6.01 18.67
N SER A 129 5.94 -7.19 18.62
CA SER A 129 5.30 -8.36 18.02
C SER A 129 5.76 -9.64 18.69
N LEU A 130 4.89 -10.66 18.63
CA LEU A 130 5.18 -12.05 18.94
C LEU A 130 4.79 -12.91 17.74
N GLY A 131 5.65 -13.86 17.40
CA GLY A 131 5.45 -14.75 16.27
C GLY A 131 5.77 -16.19 16.63
N LEU A 132 5.02 -17.11 16.02
CA LEU A 132 5.20 -18.55 16.09
C LEU A 132 5.30 -19.07 14.65
N VAL A 133 6.29 -19.91 14.40
CA VAL A 133 6.40 -20.72 13.17
C VAL A 133 6.46 -22.18 13.59
N TRP A 134 5.55 -22.98 13.08
CA TRP A 134 5.49 -24.42 13.29
C TRP A 134 5.46 -25.15 11.96
N SER A 135 6.49 -25.96 11.72
CA SER A 135 6.68 -26.73 10.48
C SER A 135 6.86 -28.20 10.82
N PRO A 136 5.76 -28.93 11.14
CA PRO A 136 5.83 -30.37 11.32
C PRO A 136 6.17 -31.06 10.00
N SER A 137 6.40 -32.38 10.04
CA SER A 137 6.62 -33.19 8.83
C SER A 137 5.39 -33.14 7.89
N GLY A 138 5.56 -33.53 6.62
CA GLY A 138 4.45 -33.77 5.69
C GLY A 138 3.94 -32.53 4.95
N GLY A 139 4.76 -31.49 4.79
CA GLY A 139 4.44 -30.33 3.95
C GLY A 139 3.59 -29.27 4.62
N HIS A 140 3.41 -29.33 5.94
CA HIS A 140 2.65 -28.33 6.71
C HIS A 140 3.55 -27.20 7.21
N LEU A 141 3.08 -25.97 7.08
CA LEU A 141 3.67 -24.78 7.68
C LEU A 141 2.56 -23.92 8.29
N LEU A 142 2.64 -23.65 9.58
CA LEU A 142 1.77 -22.71 10.29
C LEU A 142 2.59 -21.56 10.82
N GLN A 143 2.14 -20.34 10.56
CA GLN A 143 2.69 -19.10 11.12
C GLN A 143 1.56 -18.35 11.82
N VAL A 144 1.82 -17.84 13.03
CA VAL A 144 0.90 -17.01 13.79
C VAL A 144 1.65 -15.80 14.28
N ASN A 145 1.09 -14.62 14.08
CA ASN A 145 1.64 -13.38 14.58
C ASN A 145 0.58 -12.57 15.31
N VAL A 146 1.03 -11.89 16.36
CA VAL A 146 0.30 -10.79 16.99
C VAL A 146 1.25 -9.62 17.15
N GLY A 147 0.80 -8.43 16.79
CA GLY A 147 1.63 -7.23 16.84
C GLY A 147 0.86 -5.99 17.22
N HIS A 148 1.52 -5.09 17.91
CA HIS A 148 1.12 -3.70 18.10
C HIS A 148 1.97 -2.82 17.20
N SER A 149 1.33 -2.04 16.35
CA SER A 149 1.98 -1.13 15.43
C SER A 149 1.72 0.32 15.79
N PHE A 150 2.67 1.15 15.42
CA PHE A 150 2.63 2.59 15.59
C PHE A 150 3.18 3.26 14.33
N ARG A 151 2.55 4.35 13.90
CA ARG A 151 2.98 5.16 12.77
C ARG A 151 2.80 6.65 13.06
N LEU A 152 3.84 7.41 12.80
CA LEU A 152 3.81 8.88 12.84
C LEU A 152 3.02 9.43 11.64
N PRO A 153 2.17 10.45 11.83
CA PRO A 153 1.56 11.15 10.72
C PRO A 153 2.60 11.72 9.76
N GLY A 154 2.30 11.65 8.46
CA GLY A 154 3.13 12.25 7.42
C GLY A 154 2.96 13.77 7.33
N ALA A 155 3.88 14.45 6.64
CA ALA A 155 3.77 15.90 6.41
C ALA A 155 2.52 16.27 5.60
N ASN A 156 2.15 15.41 4.63
CA ASN A 156 0.94 15.59 3.85
C ASN A 156 -0.33 15.39 4.71
N GLU A 157 -0.31 14.41 5.61
CA GLU A 157 -1.44 14.16 6.51
C GLU A 157 -1.67 15.33 7.50
N LEU A 158 -0.59 16.00 7.90
CA LEU A 158 -0.66 17.11 8.86
C LEU A 158 -0.88 18.49 8.21
N ALA A 159 -0.41 18.70 6.97
CA ALA A 159 -0.27 20.06 6.46
C ALA A 159 -0.55 20.22 4.95
N SER A 160 -1.05 19.21 4.24
CA SER A 160 -1.48 19.41 2.85
C SER A 160 -2.72 20.30 2.79
N ASN A 161 -2.82 21.12 1.76
CA ASN A 161 -4.02 21.90 1.43
C ASN A 161 -3.97 22.34 -0.03
N GLY A 162 -3.98 21.38 -0.94
CA GLY A 162 -3.82 21.68 -2.36
C GLY A 162 -4.29 20.58 -3.28
N VAL A 163 -4.18 20.85 -4.57
CA VAL A 163 -4.62 19.95 -5.62
C VAL A 163 -3.55 18.91 -5.91
N HIS A 164 -3.93 17.65 -5.84
CA HIS A 164 -3.15 16.55 -6.37
C HIS A 164 -3.55 16.35 -7.84
N HIS A 165 -2.85 17.02 -8.76
CA HIS A 165 -3.25 17.12 -10.17
C HIS A 165 -3.42 15.76 -10.85
N GLY A 166 -2.55 14.79 -10.57
CA GLY A 166 -2.66 13.44 -11.14
C GLY A 166 -3.90 12.64 -10.74
N THR A 167 -4.68 13.11 -9.75
CA THR A 167 -5.88 12.42 -9.25
C THR A 167 -7.10 13.35 -9.16
N PHE A 168 -7.00 14.59 -9.60
CA PHE A 168 -8.07 15.60 -9.61
C PHE A 168 -8.78 15.72 -8.27
N ARG A 169 -8.01 15.73 -7.17
CA ARG A 169 -8.56 15.88 -5.81
C ARG A 169 -7.85 16.99 -5.06
N HIS A 170 -8.59 17.68 -4.20
CA HIS A 170 -8.02 18.60 -3.22
C HIS A 170 -7.77 17.83 -1.93
N GLU A 171 -6.53 17.73 -1.50
CA GLU A 171 -6.14 17.12 -0.24
C GLU A 171 -6.01 18.15 0.85
N GLN A 172 -6.62 17.88 2.00
CA GLN A 172 -6.49 18.68 3.22
C GLN A 172 -5.93 17.83 4.36
N GLY A 173 -4.83 18.30 4.94
CA GLY A 173 -4.25 17.72 6.15
C GLY A 173 -4.98 18.20 7.41
N ASP A 174 -4.70 17.53 8.51
CA ASP A 174 -5.14 17.93 9.83
C ASP A 174 -3.95 17.97 10.79
N ALA A 175 -3.58 19.19 11.22
CA ALA A 175 -2.46 19.40 12.15
C ALA A 175 -2.69 18.79 13.54
N ALA A 176 -3.92 18.43 13.89
CA ALA A 176 -4.30 17.82 15.16
C ALA A 176 -4.19 16.29 15.18
N LEU A 177 -3.93 15.64 14.02
CA LEU A 177 -3.86 14.19 13.95
C LEU A 177 -2.92 13.60 15.01
N ALA A 178 -3.42 12.57 15.70
CA ALA A 178 -2.62 11.71 16.56
C ALA A 178 -1.88 10.64 15.73
N SER A 179 -0.92 9.97 16.37
CA SER A 179 -0.26 8.80 15.76
C SER A 179 -1.25 7.69 15.46
N GLU A 180 -1.04 7.02 14.35
CA GLU A 180 -1.77 5.78 14.07
C GLU A 180 -1.27 4.66 14.97
N ARG A 181 -2.20 3.90 15.55
CA ARG A 181 -1.94 2.78 16.46
C ARG A 181 -2.89 1.64 16.19
N GLY A 182 -2.37 0.44 16.13
CA GLY A 182 -3.20 -0.72 15.87
C GLY A 182 -2.63 -2.02 16.42
N TRP A 183 -3.53 -2.96 16.65
CA TRP A 183 -3.23 -4.35 16.92
C TRP A 183 -3.57 -5.19 15.71
N GLN A 184 -2.68 -6.10 15.36
CA GLN A 184 -2.87 -7.02 14.26
C GLN A 184 -2.68 -8.45 14.75
N PHE A 185 -3.57 -9.32 14.33
CA PHE A 185 -3.46 -10.76 14.48
C PHE A 185 -3.57 -11.40 13.11
N ASP A 186 -2.57 -12.17 12.71
CA ASP A 186 -2.53 -12.89 11.45
C ASP A 186 -2.10 -14.34 11.63
N VAL A 187 -2.72 -15.18 10.81
CA VAL A 187 -2.38 -16.59 10.69
C VAL A 187 -2.06 -16.86 9.22
N SER A 188 -1.01 -17.62 8.97
CA SER A 188 -0.74 -18.16 7.64
C SER A 188 -0.54 -19.66 7.76
N TYR A 189 -1.31 -20.41 6.99
CA TYR A 189 -1.20 -21.86 6.89
C TYR A 189 -0.95 -22.25 5.45
N THR A 190 0.12 -23.02 5.24
CA THR A 190 0.46 -23.58 3.94
C THR A 190 0.58 -25.09 4.06
N TYR A 191 0.00 -25.80 3.10
CA TYR A 191 0.16 -27.24 2.92
C TYR A 191 0.59 -27.52 1.50
N GLU A 192 1.72 -28.19 1.36
CA GLU A 192 2.26 -28.63 0.06
C GLU A 192 2.71 -30.09 0.19
N ASN A 193 1.94 -31.01 -0.38
CA ASN A 193 2.29 -32.41 -0.42
C ASN A 193 1.68 -33.10 -1.64
N GLY A 194 2.53 -33.78 -2.42
CA GLY A 194 2.11 -34.42 -3.65
C GLY A 194 1.47 -33.44 -4.62
N PRO A 195 0.28 -33.77 -5.17
CA PRO A 195 -0.37 -32.90 -6.16
C PRO A 195 -1.14 -31.73 -5.55
N LEU A 196 -1.31 -31.68 -4.24
CA LEU A 196 -2.17 -30.67 -3.57
C LEU A 196 -1.34 -29.58 -2.91
N SER A 197 -1.70 -28.33 -3.17
CA SER A 197 -1.24 -27.15 -2.46
C SER A 197 -2.43 -26.37 -1.89
N VAL A 198 -2.33 -25.95 -0.63
CA VAL A 198 -3.33 -25.10 0.05
C VAL A 198 -2.62 -23.97 0.75
N SER A 199 -3.15 -22.76 0.64
CA SER A 199 -2.68 -21.58 1.37
C SER A 199 -3.88 -20.83 1.93
N LEU A 200 -3.84 -20.50 3.22
CA LEU A 200 -4.86 -19.73 3.94
C LEU A 200 -4.17 -18.66 4.78
N SER A 201 -4.56 -17.41 4.64
CA SER A 201 -3.94 -16.29 5.36
C SER A 201 -5.00 -15.30 5.88
N PRO A 202 -5.81 -15.69 6.89
CA PRO A 202 -6.74 -14.77 7.54
C PRO A 202 -6.01 -13.78 8.43
N PHE A 203 -6.58 -12.57 8.56
CA PHE A 203 -6.09 -11.54 9.47
C PHE A 203 -7.23 -10.72 10.08
N VAL A 204 -6.95 -10.13 11.23
CA VAL A 204 -7.77 -9.08 11.86
C VAL A 204 -6.85 -7.99 12.36
N SER A 205 -7.15 -6.74 12.05
CA SER A 205 -6.45 -5.57 12.56
C SER A 205 -7.45 -4.58 13.14
N TRP A 206 -7.23 -4.19 14.38
CA TRP A 206 -8.00 -3.16 15.05
C TRP A 206 -7.10 -1.96 15.35
N PHE A 207 -7.53 -0.78 14.92
CA PHE A 207 -6.82 0.47 15.12
C PHE A 207 -7.61 1.34 16.10
N SER A 208 -6.95 1.77 17.16
CA SER A 208 -7.50 2.80 18.04
C SER A 208 -7.47 4.19 17.40
N ASN A 209 -6.61 4.39 16.42
CA ASN A 209 -6.55 5.55 15.55
C ASN A 209 -5.94 5.13 14.20
N TYR A 210 -6.75 5.06 13.16
CA TYR A 210 -6.36 4.79 11.77
C TYR A 210 -6.44 6.09 10.97
N ILE A 211 -5.35 6.48 10.31
CA ILE A 211 -5.30 7.71 9.51
C ILE A 211 -5.66 7.35 8.06
N PHE A 212 -6.72 7.96 7.55
CA PHE A 212 -7.20 7.74 6.19
C PHE A 212 -7.65 9.03 5.52
N LEU A 213 -7.82 8.95 4.21
CA LEU A 213 -8.26 10.05 3.37
C LEU A 213 -9.79 9.96 3.16
N ARG A 214 -10.53 10.86 3.79
CA ARG A 214 -11.98 10.87 3.81
C ARG A 214 -12.54 11.80 2.74
N PRO A 215 -13.44 11.35 1.86
CA PRO A 215 -14.19 12.22 0.96
C PRO A 215 -15.19 13.07 1.75
N THR A 216 -15.12 14.39 1.59
CA THR A 216 -15.98 15.32 2.35
C THR A 216 -17.35 15.55 1.71
N GLY A 217 -17.50 15.29 0.42
CA GLY A 217 -18.67 15.68 -0.38
C GLY A 217 -18.62 17.13 -0.88
N GLU A 218 -17.66 17.93 -0.39
CA GLU A 218 -17.46 19.30 -0.81
C GLU A 218 -16.58 19.37 -2.08
N TRP A 219 -16.87 20.34 -2.95
CA TRP A 219 -16.06 20.61 -4.14
C TRP A 219 -15.09 21.74 -3.87
N SER A 220 -13.89 21.60 -4.40
CA SER A 220 -12.87 22.62 -4.28
C SER A 220 -13.16 23.81 -5.18
N ILE A 221 -12.84 25.00 -4.70
CA ILE A 221 -12.84 26.24 -5.50
C ILE A 221 -11.53 26.42 -6.30
N LEU A 222 -10.55 25.56 -6.05
CA LEU A 222 -9.24 25.68 -6.71
C LEU A 222 -9.35 25.23 -8.18
N PRO A 223 -8.60 25.87 -9.08
CA PRO A 223 -8.52 25.44 -10.47
C PRO A 223 -8.08 23.98 -10.59
N HIS A 224 -8.70 23.25 -11.51
CA HIS A 224 -8.38 21.85 -11.82
C HIS A 224 -8.50 20.87 -10.64
N ALA A 225 -9.18 21.28 -9.58
CA ALA A 225 -9.48 20.42 -8.44
C ALA A 225 -10.89 19.84 -8.56
N GLY A 226 -11.05 18.64 -8.01
CA GLY A 226 -12.37 18.00 -7.86
C GLY A 226 -12.86 18.09 -6.42
N GLN A 227 -13.33 16.96 -5.91
CA GLN A 227 -13.80 16.82 -4.53
C GLN A 227 -12.67 17.04 -3.51
N ILE A 228 -13.02 17.64 -2.37
CA ILE A 228 -12.12 17.77 -1.22
C ILE A 228 -12.08 16.47 -0.45
N TYR A 229 -10.86 16.02 -0.16
CA TYR A 229 -10.56 14.89 0.71
C TYR A 229 -9.75 15.37 1.90
N ARG A 230 -10.15 14.97 3.11
CA ARG A 230 -9.48 15.35 4.35
C ARG A 230 -8.84 14.16 5.02
N TYR A 231 -7.59 14.30 5.45
CA TYR A 231 -6.95 13.32 6.32
C TYR A 231 -7.61 13.34 7.69
N THR A 232 -8.02 12.18 8.16
CA THR A 232 -8.81 12.02 9.39
C THR A 232 -8.32 10.77 10.12
N GLY A 233 -8.31 10.81 11.45
CA GLY A 233 -8.12 9.64 12.29
C GLY A 233 -9.47 9.10 12.75
N ALA A 234 -9.61 7.78 12.86
CA ALA A 234 -10.79 7.11 13.42
C ALA A 234 -10.41 5.76 14.03
N GLU A 235 -11.24 5.28 14.95
CA GLU A 235 -11.19 3.87 15.33
C GLU A 235 -11.64 3.01 14.15
N ALA A 236 -10.85 1.98 13.82
CA ALA A 236 -11.10 1.20 12.61
C ALA A 236 -10.84 -0.29 12.81
N LEU A 237 -11.67 -1.11 12.14
CA LEU A 237 -11.52 -2.56 12.08
C LEU A 237 -11.28 -2.99 10.63
N PHE A 238 -10.26 -3.81 10.44
CA PHE A 238 -9.99 -4.55 9.22
C PHE A 238 -10.05 -6.03 9.52
N ALA A 239 -10.75 -6.81 8.72
CA ALA A 239 -10.74 -8.26 8.81
C ALA A 239 -10.79 -8.83 7.40
N GLY A 240 -10.06 -9.90 7.16
CA GLY A 240 -10.03 -10.46 5.83
C GLY A 240 -9.06 -11.61 5.69
N GLY A 241 -8.70 -11.89 4.46
CA GLY A 241 -7.70 -12.91 4.17
C GLY A 241 -7.64 -13.29 2.71
N GLU A 242 -6.64 -14.11 2.45
CA GLU A 242 -6.41 -14.74 1.17
C GLU A 242 -6.52 -16.26 1.33
N ALA A 243 -7.06 -16.92 0.32
CA ALA A 243 -7.10 -18.36 0.24
C ALA A 243 -6.72 -18.83 -1.17
N ALA A 244 -5.93 -19.89 -1.26
CA ALA A 244 -5.63 -20.52 -2.53
C ALA A 244 -5.57 -22.04 -2.39
N VAL A 245 -6.08 -22.72 -3.42
CA VAL A 245 -5.97 -24.18 -3.57
C VAL A 245 -5.47 -24.45 -4.97
N GLY A 246 -4.43 -25.27 -5.07
CA GLY A 246 -3.86 -25.73 -6.32
C GLY A 246 -3.82 -27.27 -6.37
N ILE A 247 -4.08 -27.82 -7.54
CA ILE A 247 -3.98 -29.25 -7.78
C ILE A 247 -3.24 -29.54 -9.09
N ASP A 248 -2.21 -30.38 -9.01
CA ASP A 248 -1.53 -30.93 -10.17
C ASP A 248 -2.22 -32.24 -10.60
N PHE A 249 -2.54 -32.36 -11.87
CA PHE A 249 -3.21 -33.54 -12.41
C PHE A 249 -2.74 -33.88 -13.83
N LEU A 250 -2.96 -35.12 -14.26
CA LEU A 250 -2.58 -35.60 -15.59
C LEU A 250 -1.12 -35.27 -15.99
N ARG A 251 -0.21 -35.22 -15.02
CA ARG A 251 1.25 -34.91 -15.13
C ARG A 251 1.62 -33.53 -15.65
N HIS A 252 0.73 -32.90 -16.42
CA HIS A 252 1.04 -31.66 -17.17
C HIS A 252 0.14 -30.49 -16.81
N PHE A 253 -0.92 -30.72 -16.04
CA PHE A 253 -1.90 -29.69 -15.72
C PHE A 253 -1.80 -29.30 -14.26
N ASN A 254 -1.90 -28.00 -14.03
CA ASN A 254 -2.12 -27.40 -12.72
C ASN A 254 -3.38 -26.54 -12.77
N TYR A 255 -4.32 -26.78 -11.87
CA TYR A 255 -5.46 -25.90 -11.69
C TYR A 255 -5.36 -25.22 -10.34
N ARG A 256 -5.48 -23.90 -10.33
CA ARG A 256 -5.39 -23.06 -9.12
C ARG A 256 -6.60 -22.15 -9.01
N VAL A 257 -7.24 -22.17 -7.86
CA VAL A 257 -8.25 -21.19 -7.44
C VAL A 257 -7.65 -20.35 -6.33
N SER A 258 -7.77 -19.03 -6.41
CA SER A 258 -7.38 -18.14 -5.33
C SER A 258 -8.40 -17.01 -5.17
N GLY A 259 -8.64 -16.61 -3.93
CA GLY A 259 -9.57 -15.55 -3.60
C GLY A 259 -9.04 -14.68 -2.48
N GLU A 260 -9.46 -13.42 -2.47
CA GLU A 260 -9.08 -12.40 -1.50
C GLU A 260 -10.30 -11.55 -1.14
N TYR A 261 -10.37 -11.16 0.13
CA TYR A 261 -11.40 -10.27 0.62
C TYR A 261 -10.90 -9.47 1.83
N VAL A 262 -11.25 -8.20 1.88
CA VAL A 262 -10.98 -7.32 3.01
C VAL A 262 -12.27 -6.61 3.41
N TYR A 263 -12.68 -6.82 4.64
CA TYR A 263 -13.72 -6.06 5.31
C TYR A 263 -13.07 -4.88 6.02
N THR A 264 -13.60 -3.67 5.83
CA THR A 264 -13.16 -2.46 6.52
C THR A 264 -14.34 -1.79 7.19
N TYR A 265 -14.09 -1.18 8.35
CA TYR A 265 -15.13 -0.54 9.13
C TYR A 265 -14.56 0.62 9.94
N ASN A 266 -15.20 1.79 9.83
CA ASN A 266 -14.98 2.94 10.68
C ASN A 266 -15.91 2.79 11.89
N CYS A 267 -15.33 2.52 13.06
CA CYS A 267 -16.09 2.23 14.28
C CYS A 267 -16.78 3.49 14.83
N ASP A 268 -16.21 4.67 14.61
CA ASP A 268 -16.76 5.94 15.10
C ASP A 268 -18.04 6.34 14.34
N GLU A 269 -18.08 6.11 13.04
CA GLU A 269 -19.19 6.49 12.18
C GLU A 269 -20.13 5.33 11.82
N HIS A 270 -19.74 4.11 12.17
CA HIS A 270 -20.49 2.88 11.88
C HIS A 270 -20.73 2.63 10.37
N ILE A 271 -19.74 2.97 9.54
CA ILE A 271 -19.77 2.81 8.07
C ILE A 271 -18.48 2.15 7.56
N PRO A 272 -18.43 1.65 6.32
CA PRO A 272 -17.18 1.22 5.70
C PRO A 272 -16.16 2.37 5.60
N LEU A 273 -14.87 2.04 5.62
CA LEU A 273 -13.82 2.99 5.27
C LEU A 273 -13.81 3.25 3.76
N SER A 274 -13.36 4.44 3.37
CA SER A 274 -13.17 4.79 1.96
C SER A 274 -12.11 3.93 1.29
N PHE A 275 -12.26 3.71 -0.01
CA PHE A 275 -11.33 2.93 -0.84
C PHE A 275 -11.13 1.48 -0.36
N SER A 276 -12.19 0.83 0.11
CA SER A 276 -12.15 -0.58 0.50
C SER A 276 -12.12 -1.48 -0.74
N PRO A 277 -11.15 -2.38 -0.90
CA PRO A 277 -11.06 -3.22 -2.08
C PRO A 277 -12.24 -4.17 -2.20
N PRO A 278 -12.78 -4.42 -3.42
CA PRO A 278 -13.76 -5.46 -3.64
C PRO A 278 -13.14 -6.85 -3.52
N ALA A 279 -13.96 -7.87 -3.22
CA ALA A 279 -13.52 -9.25 -3.29
C ALA A 279 -13.06 -9.62 -4.71
N SER A 280 -12.06 -10.47 -4.82
CA SER A 280 -11.54 -10.98 -6.08
C SER A 280 -11.38 -12.49 -6.03
N LEU A 281 -11.72 -13.18 -7.13
CA LEU A 281 -11.56 -14.62 -7.31
C LEU A 281 -10.87 -14.88 -8.65
N ARG A 282 -9.82 -15.68 -8.63
CA ARG A 282 -9.07 -16.10 -9.82
C ARG A 282 -9.11 -17.61 -9.96
N ASN A 283 -9.33 -18.05 -11.18
CA ASN A 283 -9.28 -19.46 -11.59
C ASN A 283 -8.28 -19.57 -12.72
N THR A 284 -7.18 -20.28 -12.50
CA THR A 284 -6.09 -20.41 -13.47
C THR A 284 -5.87 -21.87 -13.80
N LEU A 285 -5.92 -22.21 -15.08
CA LEU A 285 -5.52 -23.52 -15.60
C LEU A 285 -4.21 -23.34 -16.36
N THR A 286 -3.20 -24.10 -15.95
CA THR A 286 -1.87 -24.09 -16.58
C THR A 286 -1.56 -25.48 -17.13
N TRP A 287 -1.11 -25.54 -18.39
CA TRP A 287 -0.55 -26.74 -19.02
C TRP A 287 0.97 -26.54 -19.20
N ARG A 288 1.76 -27.54 -18.80
CA ARG A 288 3.23 -27.53 -18.92
C ARG A 288 3.70 -28.79 -19.61
N TYR A 289 4.47 -28.64 -20.67
CA TYR A 289 5.08 -29.75 -21.39
C TYR A 289 6.45 -29.34 -21.93
N LYS A 290 7.48 -30.03 -21.46
CA LYS A 290 8.88 -29.71 -21.79
C LYS A 290 9.16 -28.23 -21.52
N GLU A 291 9.57 -27.48 -22.55
CA GLU A 291 9.93 -26.08 -22.51
C GLU A 291 8.71 -25.14 -22.59
N PHE A 292 7.51 -25.67 -22.82
CA PHE A 292 6.29 -24.87 -23.02
C PHE A 292 5.44 -24.81 -21.75
N SER A 293 4.90 -23.64 -21.49
CA SER A 293 3.84 -23.42 -20.51
C SER A 293 2.76 -22.54 -21.10
N ILE A 294 1.49 -22.98 -21.00
CA ILE A 294 0.34 -22.22 -21.47
C ILE A 294 -0.62 -22.09 -20.28
N TYR A 295 -1.15 -20.88 -20.06
CA TYR A 295 -2.18 -20.69 -19.04
C TYR A 295 -3.38 -19.91 -19.60
N GLY A 296 -4.54 -20.22 -19.03
CA GLY A 296 -5.75 -19.44 -19.14
C GLY A 296 -6.28 -19.09 -17.76
N GLU A 297 -6.73 -17.88 -17.57
CA GLU A 297 -7.21 -17.37 -16.28
C GLU A 297 -8.52 -16.61 -16.44
N VAL A 298 -9.47 -16.88 -15.57
CA VAL A 298 -10.67 -16.09 -15.36
C VAL A 298 -10.58 -15.39 -14.01
N GLN A 299 -10.56 -14.08 -14.03
CA GLN A 299 -10.61 -13.25 -12.83
C GLN A 299 -12.00 -12.62 -12.69
N ARG A 300 -12.63 -12.78 -11.54
CA ARG A 300 -13.88 -12.13 -11.17
C ARG A 300 -13.60 -11.13 -10.06
N ILE A 301 -13.96 -9.87 -10.29
CA ILE A 301 -13.91 -8.78 -9.32
C ILE A 301 -15.36 -8.51 -8.92
N ALA A 302 -15.66 -8.59 -7.65
CA ALA A 302 -17.01 -8.33 -7.14
C ALA A 302 -17.38 -6.84 -7.30
N ALA A 303 -18.67 -6.55 -7.35
CA ALA A 303 -19.13 -5.17 -7.20
C ALA A 303 -18.83 -4.67 -5.78
N GLN A 304 -18.38 -3.43 -5.66
CA GLN A 304 -18.17 -2.80 -4.36
C GLN A 304 -19.34 -1.87 -4.04
N HIS A 305 -20.23 -2.35 -3.18
CA HIS A 305 -21.38 -1.59 -2.67
C HIS A 305 -21.17 -1.08 -1.25
N ARG A 306 -20.17 -1.63 -0.53
CA ARG A 306 -19.81 -1.20 0.81
C ARG A 306 -18.83 -0.04 0.71
N VAL A 307 -19.36 1.16 0.67
CA VAL A 307 -18.62 2.40 0.43
C VAL A 307 -18.79 3.36 1.62
N ALA A 308 -17.84 4.26 1.79
CA ALA A 308 -17.92 5.33 2.76
C ALA A 308 -18.95 6.38 2.35
N ARG A 309 -19.26 7.30 3.27
CA ARG A 309 -20.05 8.49 2.93
C ARG A 309 -19.36 9.29 1.83
N ASN A 310 -20.12 9.79 0.85
CA ASN A 310 -19.63 10.57 -0.29
C ASN A 310 -18.66 9.78 -1.22
N GLU A 311 -18.75 8.49 -1.20
CA GLU A 311 -18.05 7.58 -2.10
C GLU A 311 -19.04 6.81 -2.97
N ASP A 312 -18.76 6.64 -4.27
CA ASP A 312 -19.63 5.94 -5.19
C ASP A 312 -19.33 4.43 -5.22
N PRO A 313 -20.34 3.58 -5.35
CA PRO A 313 -20.14 2.17 -5.59
C PRO A 313 -19.46 1.93 -6.95
N THR A 314 -18.88 0.76 -7.11
CA THR A 314 -18.22 0.36 -8.37
C THR A 314 -18.77 -0.98 -8.83
N PRO A 315 -19.21 -1.12 -10.09
CA PRO A 315 -19.67 -2.39 -10.61
C PRO A 315 -18.55 -3.44 -10.66
N GLY A 316 -18.92 -4.70 -10.54
CA GLY A 316 -17.99 -5.81 -10.68
C GLY A 316 -17.57 -6.04 -12.14
N ALA A 317 -16.54 -6.87 -12.31
CA ALA A 317 -16.00 -7.21 -13.62
C ALA A 317 -15.57 -8.68 -13.71
N GLN A 318 -15.56 -9.20 -14.92
CA GLN A 318 -14.95 -10.49 -15.26
C GLN A 318 -13.94 -10.30 -16.37
N LEU A 319 -12.69 -10.72 -16.10
CA LEU A 319 -11.57 -10.59 -17.02
C LEU A 319 -11.12 -11.97 -17.46
N LEU A 320 -10.77 -12.10 -18.73
CA LEU A 320 -10.13 -13.28 -19.30
C LEU A 320 -8.68 -12.94 -19.63
N ASN A 321 -7.75 -13.72 -19.09
CA ASN A 321 -6.31 -13.56 -19.32
C ASN A 321 -5.75 -14.89 -19.87
N ALA A 322 -4.71 -14.80 -20.69
CA ALA A 322 -4.00 -15.99 -21.17
C ALA A 322 -2.53 -15.67 -21.45
N GLY A 323 -1.71 -16.70 -21.47
CA GLY A 323 -0.31 -16.53 -21.86
C GLY A 323 0.36 -17.83 -22.23
N VAL A 324 1.46 -17.68 -22.96
CA VAL A 324 2.35 -18.75 -23.40
C VAL A 324 3.77 -18.38 -23.05
N SER A 325 4.48 -19.28 -22.41
CA SER A 325 5.91 -19.14 -22.13
C SER A 325 6.68 -20.29 -22.77
N VAL A 326 7.86 -19.98 -23.29
CA VAL A 326 8.78 -20.99 -23.83
C VAL A 326 10.20 -20.72 -23.33
N ASN A 327 10.88 -21.78 -22.88
CA ASN A 327 12.29 -21.74 -22.53
C ASN A 327 13.11 -22.14 -23.76
N LEU A 328 13.90 -21.22 -24.31
CA LEU A 328 14.72 -21.41 -25.47
C LEU A 328 16.20 -21.45 -25.10
N ARG A 329 16.97 -22.25 -25.83
CA ARG A 329 18.43 -22.23 -25.73
C ARG A 329 19.02 -21.71 -27.03
N ILE A 330 19.53 -20.48 -27.00
CA ILE A 330 20.07 -19.79 -28.18
C ILE A 330 21.57 -19.54 -27.94
N GLY A 331 22.44 -20.15 -28.75
CA GLY A 331 23.89 -19.96 -28.63
C GLY A 331 24.48 -20.39 -27.28
N GLY A 332 23.84 -21.36 -26.57
CA GLY A 332 24.26 -21.81 -25.25
C GLY A 332 23.65 -21.01 -24.08
N ILE A 333 22.97 -19.92 -24.35
CA ILE A 333 22.29 -19.07 -23.35
C ILE A 333 20.81 -19.46 -23.28
N TRP A 334 20.30 -19.62 -22.06
CA TRP A 334 18.89 -19.83 -21.83
C TRP A 334 18.14 -18.50 -21.89
N ALA A 335 17.02 -18.47 -22.55
CA ALA A 335 16.10 -17.34 -22.58
C ALA A 335 14.67 -17.85 -22.38
N GLU A 336 13.91 -17.19 -21.49
CA GLU A 336 12.47 -17.40 -21.37
C GLU A 336 11.74 -16.29 -22.14
N VAL A 337 10.91 -16.69 -23.08
CA VAL A 337 10.05 -15.77 -23.84
C VAL A 337 8.60 -16.01 -23.44
N THR A 338 7.94 -14.98 -22.92
CA THR A 338 6.55 -15.02 -22.50
C THR A 338 5.72 -14.03 -23.34
N LEU A 339 4.66 -14.53 -23.96
CA LEU A 339 3.58 -13.77 -24.54
C LEU A 339 2.40 -13.82 -23.60
N SER A 340 1.89 -12.68 -23.18
CA SER A 340 0.70 -12.61 -22.33
C SER A 340 -0.32 -11.62 -22.87
N ALA A 341 -1.58 -11.95 -22.69
CA ALA A 341 -2.72 -11.12 -23.03
C ALA A 341 -3.63 -10.98 -21.82
N ARG A 342 -3.92 -9.75 -21.43
CA ARG A 342 -4.81 -9.40 -20.33
C ARG A 342 -6.09 -8.79 -20.85
N ASN A 343 -7.20 -9.03 -20.12
CA ASN A 343 -8.52 -8.53 -20.47
C ASN A 343 -8.91 -8.86 -21.93
N LEU A 344 -8.71 -10.11 -22.35
CA LEU A 344 -9.04 -10.59 -23.72
C LEU A 344 -10.51 -10.36 -24.07
N SER A 345 -11.41 -10.42 -23.08
CA SER A 345 -12.83 -10.08 -23.26
C SER A 345 -13.07 -8.63 -23.66
N GLY A 346 -12.09 -7.74 -23.42
CA GLY A 346 -12.26 -6.31 -23.66
C GLY A 346 -13.27 -5.65 -22.71
N ALA A 347 -13.42 -6.19 -21.51
CA ALA A 347 -14.34 -5.65 -20.53
C ALA A 347 -13.96 -4.21 -20.14
N LYS A 348 -14.91 -3.29 -20.17
CA LYS A 348 -14.77 -1.95 -19.60
C LYS A 348 -15.08 -2.06 -18.12
N TYR A 349 -14.10 -1.75 -17.27
CA TYR A 349 -14.26 -1.81 -15.82
C TYR A 349 -13.45 -0.73 -15.13
N PHE A 350 -13.81 -0.47 -13.86
CA PHE A 350 -13.16 0.54 -13.03
C PHE A 350 -12.55 -0.12 -11.80
N ASN A 351 -11.34 0.29 -11.45
CA ASN A 351 -10.74 -0.11 -10.18
C ASN A 351 -11.32 0.76 -9.06
N HIS A 352 -11.94 0.15 -8.06
CA HIS A 352 -12.53 0.87 -6.94
C HIS A 352 -11.53 1.74 -6.17
N LEU A 353 -10.25 1.33 -6.13
CA LEU A 353 -9.18 2.06 -5.46
C LEU A 353 -8.62 3.21 -6.30
N SER A 354 -9.00 3.33 -7.56
CA SER A 354 -8.53 4.38 -8.47
C SER A 354 -9.39 5.64 -8.35
N PHE A 355 -8.73 6.80 -8.19
CA PHE A 355 -9.41 8.09 -8.29
C PHE A 355 -9.90 8.40 -9.71
N TYR A 356 -9.32 7.78 -10.74
CA TYR A 356 -9.73 7.97 -12.13
C TYR A 356 -11.16 7.49 -12.41
N ARG A 357 -11.72 6.60 -11.56
CA ARG A 357 -13.13 6.20 -11.69
C ARG A 357 -14.10 7.36 -11.52
N LYS A 358 -13.73 8.40 -10.75
CA LYS A 358 -14.53 9.62 -10.56
C LYS A 358 -14.66 10.46 -11.82
N VAL A 359 -13.72 10.34 -12.74
CA VAL A 359 -13.70 11.01 -14.04
C VAL A 359 -13.95 10.03 -15.19
N GLU A 360 -14.52 8.87 -14.85
CA GLU A 360 -14.94 7.81 -15.78
C GLU A 360 -13.84 7.26 -16.70
N ILE A 361 -12.58 7.32 -16.25
CA ILE A 361 -11.46 6.69 -16.92
C ILE A 361 -11.38 5.21 -16.49
N PRO A 362 -11.68 4.26 -17.38
CA PRO A 362 -11.64 2.83 -17.07
C PRO A 362 -10.21 2.32 -17.01
N GLU A 363 -10.05 1.15 -16.42
CA GLU A 363 -8.82 0.37 -16.51
C GLU A 363 -8.52 -0.04 -17.96
N PRO A 364 -7.24 -0.37 -18.30
CA PRO A 364 -6.84 -0.74 -19.64
C PRO A 364 -7.71 -1.86 -20.24
N GLY A 365 -8.09 -1.71 -21.49
CA GLY A 365 -8.77 -2.75 -22.27
C GLY A 365 -7.85 -3.94 -22.56
N ARG A 366 -7.96 -4.53 -23.75
CA ARG A 366 -7.06 -5.61 -24.18
C ARG A 366 -5.62 -5.14 -24.18
N ASN A 367 -4.76 -5.88 -23.49
CA ASN A 367 -3.33 -5.57 -23.40
C ASN A 367 -2.52 -6.81 -23.75
N PHE A 368 -1.54 -6.65 -24.66
CA PHE A 368 -0.63 -7.69 -25.08
C PHE A 368 0.79 -7.32 -24.67
N GLN A 369 1.50 -8.25 -24.07
CA GLN A 369 2.84 -8.05 -23.56
C GLN A 369 3.77 -9.17 -24.02
N ILE A 370 4.98 -8.80 -24.43
CA ILE A 370 6.09 -9.71 -24.68
C ILE A 370 7.14 -9.46 -23.61
N LEU A 371 7.54 -10.50 -22.91
CA LEU A 371 8.63 -10.47 -21.92
C LEU A 371 9.72 -11.45 -22.37
N ILE A 372 10.96 -10.97 -22.46
CA ILE A 372 12.13 -11.80 -22.72
C ILE A 372 13.03 -11.70 -21.50
N LYS A 373 13.26 -12.84 -20.85
CA LYS A 373 14.12 -12.95 -19.65
C LYS A 373 15.37 -13.77 -20.00
N VAL A 374 16.52 -13.14 -19.94
CA VAL A 374 17.82 -13.77 -20.18
C VAL A 374 18.61 -13.77 -18.88
N PRO A 375 18.78 -14.91 -18.20
CA PRO A 375 19.62 -14.99 -17.02
C PRO A 375 21.10 -14.90 -17.45
N PHE A 376 21.84 -14.00 -16.82
CA PHE A 376 23.29 -13.91 -16.98
C PHE A 376 23.98 -14.05 -15.63
N LYS A 377 25.11 -14.75 -15.61
CA LYS A 377 25.99 -14.77 -14.42
C LYS A 377 27.04 -13.68 -14.59
N SER A 378 27.17 -12.79 -13.63
CA SER A 378 28.30 -11.90 -13.56
C SER A 378 29.58 -12.72 -13.38
N LEU A 379 30.54 -12.54 -14.29
CA LEU A 379 31.91 -13.10 -14.20
C LEU A 379 32.82 -12.22 -13.34
N LEU A 380 32.25 -11.26 -12.59
CA LEU A 380 33.06 -10.51 -11.61
C LEU A 380 33.46 -11.46 -10.48
N LYS A 381 34.74 -11.89 -10.54
CA LYS A 381 35.46 -12.55 -9.45
C LYS A 381 35.84 -11.52 -8.40
#